data_76f5d75ce75721ed688ca203b5ed2400
#
_entry.id   76f5d75ce75721ed688ca203b5ed2400
#
_cell.length_a   1.000
_cell.length_b   1.000
_cell.length_c   1.000
_cell.angle_alpha   90.00
_cell.angle_beta   90.00
_cell.angle_gamma   90.00
#
_symmetry.space_group_name_H-M   'P 1'
#
loop_
_entity.id
_entity.type
_entity.pdbx_description
1 polymer ?
#
loop_
_entity_poly.entity_id
_entity_poly.type
_entity_poly.pdbx_seq_one_letter_code
_entity_poly.pdbx_strand_id
1 'polypeptide(L)'
;MSKVIEADFLPRNLEAGSSWLSFIGRPSFKAARRILVVDNDLYTTRLIKILLEKKGNYCVLPENDPARAHQTARDFRPDVILLDIVMPEIDGGEVAARLGNDPELCRTPIIFLTALVTEAEAKSGLKIDGHSFLAKPINISELVGAIEQHLPHARTAINEK
;
A
#
# COMPACT_ATOMS: atom_id res chain seq x y z
N MET A 1 17.83 27.94 3.74
CA MET A 1 18.86 27.67 2.70
C MET A 1 18.69 26.24 2.21
N SER A 2 18.00 26.09 1.07
CA SER A 2 17.72 24.79 0.45
C SER A 2 18.96 24.33 -0.31
N LYS A 3 19.50 23.17 0.05
CA LYS A 3 20.49 22.50 -0.80
C LYS A 3 19.72 21.67 -1.84
N VAL A 4 19.66 22.19 -3.03
CA VAL A 4 19.35 21.45 -4.26
C VAL A 4 20.53 20.50 -4.47
N ILE A 5 20.27 19.20 -4.46
CA ILE A 5 21.26 18.20 -4.89
C ILE A 5 21.17 18.17 -6.42
N GLU A 6 22.15 18.82 -7.06
CA GLU A 6 22.33 18.76 -8.51
C GLU A 6 22.62 17.33 -8.94
N ALA A 7 21.82 16.86 -9.89
CA ALA A 7 22.00 15.59 -10.56
C ALA A 7 23.06 15.70 -11.67
N ASP A 8 24.31 16.00 -11.28
CA ASP A 8 25.45 16.06 -12.21
C ASP A 8 26.51 15.02 -11.84
N PHE A 9 26.12 13.74 -11.97
CA PHE A 9 27.16 12.69 -12.01
C PHE A 9 26.76 11.58 -12.99
N LEU A 10 26.52 11.95 -14.24
CA LEU A 10 26.53 11.00 -15.36
C LEU A 10 27.74 11.35 -16.26
N PRO A 11 28.72 10.48 -16.38
CA PRO A 11 29.78 10.69 -17.34
C PRO A 11 29.20 10.66 -18.76
N ARG A 12 29.31 11.77 -19.47
CA ARG A 12 29.01 11.89 -20.90
C ARG A 12 30.11 11.17 -21.67
N ASN A 13 29.95 9.90 -21.90
CA ASN A 13 30.60 9.09 -22.93
C ASN A 13 30.62 7.64 -22.45
N LEU A 14 29.52 6.93 -22.71
CA LEU A 14 29.51 5.48 -22.67
C LEU A 14 29.17 4.99 -24.07
N GLU A 15 30.21 4.74 -24.84
CA GLU A 15 30.08 4.00 -26.10
C GLU A 15 29.50 2.60 -25.81
N ALA A 16 28.57 2.20 -26.68
CA ALA A 16 27.93 0.89 -26.64
C ALA A 16 29.03 -0.20 -26.73
N GLY A 17 29.26 -0.91 -25.64
CA GLY A 17 30.17 -2.06 -25.67
C GLY A 17 30.78 -2.53 -24.37
N SER A 18 30.37 -2.07 -23.22
CA SER A 18 31.03 -2.50 -21.98
C SER A 18 30.25 -3.59 -21.24
N SER A 19 30.85 -4.75 -21.21
CA SER A 19 30.42 -6.01 -20.53
C SER A 19 30.32 -5.91 -18.99
N TRP A 20 30.52 -4.72 -18.39
CA TRP A 20 30.41 -4.53 -16.94
C TRP A 20 28.95 -4.48 -16.44
N LEU A 21 27.99 -4.18 -17.31
CA LEU A 21 26.55 -4.21 -16.98
C LEU A 21 26.03 -5.61 -16.65
N SER A 22 26.75 -6.65 -17.03
CA SER A 22 26.43 -8.03 -16.66
C SER A 22 27.00 -8.43 -15.29
N PHE A 23 27.94 -7.67 -14.75
CA PHE A 23 28.60 -7.96 -13.45
C PHE A 23 27.90 -7.33 -12.25
N ILE A 24 27.27 -6.17 -12.42
CA ILE A 24 26.33 -5.60 -11.46
C ILE A 24 24.96 -6.08 -11.90
N GLY A 25 24.46 -7.12 -11.23
CA GLY A 25 23.07 -7.54 -11.41
C GLY A 25 22.20 -6.29 -11.46
N ARG A 26 21.37 -6.16 -12.52
CA ARG A 26 20.47 -5.00 -12.65
C ARG A 26 19.82 -4.77 -11.28
N PRO A 27 20.00 -3.60 -10.65
CA PRO A 27 19.26 -3.32 -9.44
C PRO A 27 17.79 -3.50 -9.81
N SER A 28 17.16 -4.53 -9.29
CA SER A 28 15.72 -4.68 -9.40
C SER A 28 15.13 -3.54 -8.59
N PHE A 29 14.88 -2.41 -9.23
CA PHE A 29 14.03 -1.37 -8.65
C PHE A 29 12.65 -2.00 -8.51
N LYS A 30 12.44 -2.67 -7.39
CA LYS A 30 11.13 -3.17 -7.03
C LYS A 30 10.22 -1.95 -6.98
N ALA A 31 9.30 -1.85 -7.90
CA ALA A 31 8.36 -0.73 -7.93
C ALA A 31 7.71 -0.59 -6.54
N ALA A 32 7.64 0.63 -6.02
CA ALA A 32 7.05 0.87 -4.71
C ALA A 32 5.60 0.35 -4.70
N ARG A 33 5.23 -0.34 -3.62
CA ARG A 33 3.87 -0.84 -3.41
C ARG A 33 2.93 0.33 -3.14
N ARG A 34 1.89 0.44 -3.90
CA ARG A 34 0.91 1.53 -3.79
C ARG A 34 -0.16 1.16 -2.76
N ILE A 35 -0.23 1.94 -1.70
CA ILE A 35 -1.18 1.74 -0.60
C ILE A 35 -2.12 2.94 -0.56
N LEU A 36 -3.41 2.70 -0.72
CA LEU A 36 -4.44 3.72 -0.48
C LEU A 36 -4.91 3.60 0.97
N VAL A 37 -4.95 4.69 1.70
CA VAL A 37 -5.45 4.75 3.08
C VAL A 37 -6.69 5.62 3.10
N VAL A 38 -7.83 5.04 3.41
CA VAL A 38 -9.13 5.72 3.49
C VAL A 38 -9.56 5.78 4.95
N ASP A 39 -9.57 6.97 5.51
CA ASP A 39 -9.98 7.23 6.90
C ASP A 39 -10.27 8.72 7.04
N ASN A 40 -11.41 9.09 7.62
CA ASN A 40 -11.75 10.49 7.81
C ASN A 40 -10.86 11.23 8.81
N ASP A 41 -10.08 10.50 9.64
CA ASP A 41 -9.09 11.09 10.54
C ASP A 41 -7.77 11.38 9.82
N LEU A 42 -7.51 12.66 9.62
CA LEU A 42 -6.33 13.19 8.96
C LEU A 42 -5.01 12.79 9.65
N TYR A 43 -5.05 12.65 10.98
CA TYR A 43 -3.86 12.28 11.76
C TYR A 43 -3.53 10.81 11.55
N THR A 44 -4.52 9.94 11.56
CA THR A 44 -4.37 8.51 11.30
C THR A 44 -3.79 8.26 9.91
N THR A 45 -4.34 8.87 8.87
CA THR A 45 -3.86 8.67 7.48
C THR A 45 -2.43 9.18 7.30
N ARG A 46 -2.09 10.35 7.87
CA ARG A 46 -0.74 10.90 7.82
C ARG A 46 0.26 10.04 8.58
N LEU A 47 -0.11 9.56 9.76
CA LEU A 47 0.75 8.71 10.57
C LEU A 47 1.07 7.41 9.82
N ILE A 48 0.07 6.73 9.28
CA ILE A 48 0.24 5.51 8.49
C ILE A 48 1.16 5.78 7.30
N LYS A 49 0.94 6.88 6.56
CA LYS A 49 1.80 7.27 5.44
C LYS A 49 3.26 7.41 5.87
N ILE A 50 3.54 8.20 6.88
CA ILE A 50 4.91 8.44 7.37
C ILE A 50 5.57 7.12 7.79
N LEU A 51 4.85 6.28 8.54
CA LEU A 51 5.39 5.04 9.08
C LEU A 51 5.67 4.01 7.97
N LEU A 52 4.77 3.85 7.01
CA LEU A 52 4.95 2.90 5.91
C LEU A 52 6.06 3.38 4.95
N GLU A 53 6.04 4.64 4.54
CA GLU A 53 7.06 5.17 3.62
C GLU A 53 8.46 5.16 4.24
N LYS A 54 8.57 5.34 5.57
CA LYS A 54 9.84 5.19 6.31
C LYS A 54 10.38 3.75 6.30
N LYS A 55 9.51 2.76 6.22
CA LYS A 55 9.94 1.35 6.05
C LYS A 55 10.56 1.08 4.68
N GLY A 56 10.35 2.00 3.73
CA GLY A 56 10.80 1.90 2.35
C GLY A 56 9.90 0.98 1.51
N ASN A 57 9.95 1.18 0.20
CA ASN A 57 9.23 0.37 -0.79
C ASN A 57 7.69 0.50 -0.79
N TYR A 58 7.14 1.51 -0.10
CA TYR A 58 5.72 1.86 -0.14
C TYR A 58 5.55 3.27 -0.71
N CYS A 59 4.49 3.46 -1.48
CA CYS A 59 3.97 4.75 -1.92
C CYS A 59 2.54 4.87 -1.38
N VAL A 60 2.31 5.75 -0.42
CA VAL A 60 1.06 5.82 0.31
C VAL A 60 0.28 7.07 -0.07
N LEU A 61 -0.96 6.88 -0.52
CA LEU A 61 -1.91 7.96 -0.81
C LEU A 61 -3.00 7.99 0.27
N PRO A 62 -3.07 9.06 1.09
CA PRO A 62 -4.19 9.30 1.97
C PRO A 62 -5.43 9.79 1.22
N GLU A 63 -6.61 9.29 1.56
CA GLU A 63 -7.91 9.81 1.16
C GLU A 63 -8.77 9.98 2.42
N ASN A 64 -9.16 11.21 2.71
CA ASN A 64 -9.91 11.53 3.93
C ASN A 64 -11.40 11.77 3.67
N ASP A 65 -11.81 11.74 2.41
CA ASP A 65 -13.20 11.81 2.00
C ASP A 65 -13.67 10.42 1.50
N PRO A 66 -14.49 9.68 2.27
CA PRO A 66 -14.97 8.36 1.86
C PRO A 66 -15.79 8.39 0.56
N ALA A 67 -16.44 9.52 0.24
CA ALA A 67 -17.18 9.66 -1.00
C ALA A 67 -16.26 9.64 -2.23
N ARG A 68 -15.02 10.06 -2.08
CA ARG A 68 -14.01 10.10 -3.14
C ARG A 68 -13.18 8.83 -3.25
N ALA A 69 -13.25 7.94 -2.25
CA ALA A 69 -12.39 6.76 -2.15
C ALA A 69 -12.41 5.90 -3.42
N HIS A 70 -13.57 5.69 -4.03
CA HIS A 70 -13.70 4.91 -5.26
C HIS A 70 -12.95 5.57 -6.44
N GLN A 71 -13.16 6.87 -6.69
CA GLN A 71 -12.46 7.57 -7.76
C GLN A 71 -10.95 7.62 -7.51
N THR A 72 -10.55 7.93 -6.28
CA THR A 72 -9.13 7.95 -5.88
C THR A 72 -8.48 6.58 -6.10
N ALA A 73 -9.18 5.48 -5.78
CA ALA A 73 -8.68 4.14 -6.03
C ALA A 73 -8.51 3.84 -7.53
N ARG A 74 -9.44 4.26 -8.39
CA ARG A 74 -9.32 4.09 -9.85
C ARG A 74 -8.11 4.82 -10.41
N ASP A 75 -7.89 6.05 -9.98
CA ASP A 75 -6.81 6.90 -10.48
C ASP A 75 -5.45 6.43 -9.96
N PHE A 76 -5.38 6.07 -8.70
CA PHE A 76 -4.14 5.67 -8.03
C PHE A 76 -3.77 4.21 -8.32
N ARG A 77 -4.74 3.32 -8.57
CA ARG A 77 -4.56 1.87 -8.78
C ARG A 77 -3.73 1.21 -7.68
N PRO A 78 -4.23 1.21 -6.44
CA PRO A 78 -3.49 0.67 -5.31
C PRO A 78 -3.28 -0.84 -5.40
N ASP A 79 -2.19 -1.34 -4.81
CA ASP A 79 -1.94 -2.76 -4.62
C ASP A 79 -2.69 -3.30 -3.39
N VAL A 80 -2.93 -2.44 -2.39
CA VAL A 80 -3.73 -2.73 -1.19
C VAL A 80 -4.47 -1.46 -0.76
N ILE A 81 -5.68 -1.62 -0.24
CA ILE A 81 -6.48 -0.55 0.36
C ILE A 81 -6.59 -0.80 1.86
N LEU A 82 -6.22 0.20 2.66
CA LEU A 82 -6.48 0.26 4.10
C LEU A 82 -7.71 1.13 4.30
N LEU A 83 -8.74 0.62 4.96
CA LEU A 83 -10.05 1.25 5.00
C LEU A 83 -10.62 1.25 6.42
N ASP A 84 -10.84 2.43 6.98
CA ASP A 84 -11.58 2.54 8.24
C ASP A 84 -13.04 2.13 8.05
N ILE A 85 -13.59 1.40 9.03
CA ILE A 85 -15.01 1.00 9.01
C ILE A 85 -15.89 2.15 9.48
N VAL A 86 -15.49 2.85 10.53
CA VAL A 86 -16.33 3.84 11.20
C VAL A 86 -16.00 5.23 10.71
N MET A 87 -16.71 5.67 9.69
CA MET A 87 -16.60 7.02 9.16
C MET A 87 -17.97 7.71 9.15
N PRO A 88 -18.01 9.05 9.32
CA PRO A 88 -19.25 9.82 9.16
C PRO A 88 -19.83 9.68 7.75
N GLU A 89 -21.17 9.69 7.65
CA GLU A 89 -21.94 9.71 6.40
C GLU A 89 -21.88 8.44 5.56
N ILE A 90 -20.69 7.89 5.30
CA ILE A 90 -20.48 6.67 4.52
C ILE A 90 -19.58 5.75 5.31
N ASP A 91 -20.05 4.58 5.68
CA ASP A 91 -19.23 3.61 6.38
C ASP A 91 -18.27 2.84 5.44
N GLY A 92 -17.26 2.22 6.05
CA GLY A 92 -16.25 1.47 5.29
C GLY A 92 -16.81 0.27 4.54
N GLY A 93 -17.89 -0.34 5.03
CA GLY A 93 -18.57 -1.45 4.34
C GLY A 93 -19.20 -0.99 3.03
N GLU A 94 -19.81 0.19 3.01
CA GLU A 94 -20.37 0.78 1.79
C GLU A 94 -19.25 1.12 0.78
N VAL A 95 -18.15 1.69 1.25
CA VAL A 95 -16.97 1.95 0.40
C VAL A 95 -16.43 0.65 -0.18
N ALA A 96 -16.26 -0.38 0.65
CA ALA A 96 -15.78 -1.69 0.22
C ALA A 96 -16.70 -2.33 -0.82
N ALA A 97 -18.02 -2.24 -0.63
CA ALA A 97 -19.00 -2.74 -1.60
C ALA A 97 -18.90 -2.02 -2.96
N ARG A 98 -18.71 -0.69 -2.97
CA ARG A 98 -18.52 0.08 -4.20
C ARG A 98 -17.24 -0.32 -4.93
N LEU A 99 -16.15 -0.52 -4.19
CA LEU A 99 -14.87 -0.99 -4.74
C LEU A 99 -14.98 -2.42 -5.30
N GLY A 100 -15.66 -3.31 -4.59
CA GLY A 100 -15.88 -4.70 -4.99
C GLY A 100 -16.75 -4.86 -6.25
N ASN A 101 -17.64 -3.91 -6.51
CA ASN A 101 -18.46 -3.89 -7.71
C ASN A 101 -17.76 -3.29 -8.95
N ASP A 102 -16.57 -2.72 -8.79
CA ASP A 102 -15.79 -2.17 -9.89
C ASP A 102 -14.89 -3.26 -10.51
N PRO A 103 -15.04 -3.58 -11.81
CA PRO A 103 -14.23 -4.60 -12.47
C PRO A 103 -12.72 -4.38 -12.40
N GLU A 104 -12.26 -3.13 -12.30
CA GLU A 104 -10.84 -2.79 -12.20
C GLU A 104 -10.29 -2.91 -10.78
N LEU A 105 -11.15 -2.80 -9.76
CA LEU A 105 -10.78 -2.73 -8.35
C LEU A 105 -11.19 -3.98 -7.54
N CYS A 106 -12.11 -4.79 -8.05
CA CYS A 106 -12.70 -5.94 -7.31
C CYS A 106 -11.67 -6.98 -6.84
N ARG A 107 -10.48 -6.99 -7.43
CA ARG A 107 -9.37 -7.87 -7.02
C ARG A 107 -8.35 -7.19 -6.10
N THR A 108 -8.48 -5.89 -5.87
CA THR A 108 -7.59 -5.18 -4.97
C THR A 108 -7.94 -5.56 -3.52
N PRO A 109 -6.99 -6.12 -2.76
CA PRO A 109 -7.28 -6.53 -1.39
C PRO A 109 -7.56 -5.31 -0.51
N ILE A 110 -8.58 -5.47 0.35
CA ILE A 110 -8.97 -4.48 1.35
C ILE A 110 -8.62 -5.05 2.73
N ILE A 111 -7.98 -4.24 3.55
CA ILE A 111 -7.73 -4.50 4.97
C ILE A 111 -8.48 -3.44 5.77
N PHE A 112 -9.44 -3.85 6.56
CA PHE A 112 -10.16 -2.94 7.43
C PHE A 112 -9.33 -2.50 8.63
N LEU A 113 -9.40 -1.22 8.97
CA LEU A 113 -8.83 -0.65 10.17
C LEU A 113 -10.02 -0.24 11.07
N THR A 114 -10.10 -0.76 12.29
CA THR A 114 -11.29 -0.48 13.10
C THR A 114 -11.02 -0.47 14.60
N ALA A 115 -11.71 0.40 15.31
CA ALA A 115 -11.77 0.39 16.78
C ALA A 115 -12.87 -0.53 17.34
N LEU A 116 -13.68 -1.16 16.47
CA LEU A 116 -14.82 -2.00 16.89
C LEU A 116 -14.42 -3.41 17.32
N VAL A 117 -13.17 -3.81 17.08
CA VAL A 117 -12.66 -5.14 17.42
C VAL A 117 -11.47 -5.04 18.35
N THR A 118 -11.31 -6.06 19.18
CA THR A 118 -10.12 -6.20 20.02
C THR A 118 -8.95 -6.78 19.22
N GLU A 119 -7.73 -6.60 19.74
CA GLU A 119 -6.55 -7.26 19.16
C GLU A 119 -6.68 -8.78 19.12
N ALA A 120 -7.35 -9.38 20.11
CA ALA A 120 -7.58 -10.83 20.17
C ALA A 120 -8.48 -11.31 19.02
N GLU A 121 -9.54 -10.57 18.73
CA GLU A 121 -10.43 -10.85 17.59
C GLU A 121 -9.71 -10.65 16.25
N ALA A 122 -8.90 -9.59 16.14
CA ALA A 122 -8.10 -9.37 14.95
C ALA A 122 -7.11 -10.53 14.69
N LYS A 123 -6.49 -11.05 15.74
CA LYS A 123 -5.54 -12.17 15.65
C LYS A 123 -6.21 -13.55 15.46
N SER A 124 -7.51 -13.65 15.65
CA SER A 124 -8.25 -14.92 15.49
C SER A 124 -8.39 -15.40 14.04
N GLY A 125 -7.99 -14.59 13.05
CA GLY A 125 -8.16 -14.88 11.64
C GLY A 125 -9.60 -14.72 11.13
N LEU A 126 -10.48 -14.14 11.94
CA LEU A 126 -11.82 -13.75 11.51
C LEU A 126 -11.72 -12.75 10.35
N LYS A 127 -12.73 -12.75 9.50
CA LYS A 127 -12.86 -11.82 8.38
C LYS A 127 -14.18 -11.09 8.49
N ILE A 128 -14.21 -9.83 8.11
CA ILE A 128 -15.43 -9.04 7.95
C ILE A 128 -15.72 -9.00 6.45
N ASP A 129 -16.83 -9.57 6.04
CA ASP A 129 -17.23 -9.67 4.62
C ASP A 129 -16.14 -10.25 3.70
N GLY A 130 -15.36 -11.21 4.21
CA GLY A 130 -14.26 -11.82 3.49
C GLY A 130 -12.94 -11.06 3.53
N HIS A 131 -12.91 -9.86 4.12
CA HIS A 131 -11.72 -9.02 4.23
C HIS A 131 -11.03 -9.18 5.58
N SER A 132 -9.71 -9.07 5.58
CA SER A 132 -8.90 -9.01 6.80
C SER A 132 -9.10 -7.67 7.51
N PHE A 133 -8.89 -7.65 8.82
CA PHE A 133 -8.98 -6.41 9.58
C PHE A 133 -7.87 -6.31 10.64
N LEU A 134 -7.57 -5.09 11.04
CA LEU A 134 -6.64 -4.75 12.11
C LEU A 134 -7.33 -3.84 13.14
N ALA A 135 -7.07 -4.10 14.41
CA ALA A 135 -7.58 -3.26 15.49
C ALA A 135 -6.82 -1.93 15.57
N LYS A 136 -7.54 -0.83 15.84
CA LYS A 136 -6.93 0.43 16.28
C LYS A 136 -6.71 0.38 17.80
N PRO A 137 -5.58 0.91 18.32
CA PRO A 137 -4.52 1.68 17.65
C PRO A 137 -3.62 0.81 16.78
N ILE A 138 -3.18 1.35 15.63
CA ILE A 138 -2.44 0.61 14.61
C ILE A 138 -1.02 0.27 15.08
N ASN A 139 -0.71 -1.02 15.14
CA ASN A 139 0.66 -1.50 15.29
C ASN A 139 1.31 -1.60 13.90
N ILE A 140 2.39 -0.86 13.69
CA ILE A 140 3.04 -0.79 12.37
C ILE A 140 3.59 -2.15 11.90
N SER A 141 4.08 -2.98 12.80
CA SER A 141 4.62 -4.29 12.43
C SER A 141 3.51 -5.25 11.99
N GLU A 142 2.36 -5.22 12.67
CA GLU A 142 1.17 -5.97 12.29
C GLU A 142 0.60 -5.47 10.95
N LEU A 143 0.56 -4.15 10.75
CA LEU A 143 0.11 -3.54 9.50
C LEU A 143 0.98 -3.96 8.32
N VAL A 144 2.31 -3.88 8.46
CA VAL A 144 3.25 -4.33 7.42
C VAL A 144 3.06 -5.82 7.13
N GLY A 145 2.95 -6.65 8.18
CA GLY A 145 2.70 -8.08 8.02
C GLY A 145 1.41 -8.38 7.27
N ALA A 146 0.32 -7.69 7.60
CA ALA A 146 -0.96 -7.84 6.92
C ALA A 146 -0.89 -7.38 5.44
N ILE A 147 -0.22 -6.27 5.15
CA ILE A 147 -0.02 -5.80 3.78
C ILE A 147 0.76 -6.83 2.96
N GLU A 148 1.90 -7.32 3.49
CA GLU A 148 2.74 -8.26 2.76
C GLU A 148 2.05 -9.61 2.49
N GLN A 149 1.15 -10.06 3.38
CA GLN A 149 0.33 -11.27 3.16
C GLN A 149 -0.65 -11.14 1.97
N HIS A 150 -1.10 -9.91 1.68
CA HIS A 150 -2.04 -9.65 0.59
C HIS A 150 -1.37 -9.28 -0.72
N LEU A 151 -0.09 -8.96 -0.68
CA LEU A 151 0.66 -8.64 -1.89
C LEU A 151 1.13 -9.93 -2.59
N PRO A 152 1.08 -9.99 -3.93
CA PRO A 152 1.65 -11.12 -4.63
C PRO A 152 3.13 -11.23 -4.28
N HIS A 153 3.52 -12.40 -3.79
CA HIS A 153 4.93 -12.72 -3.56
C HIS A 153 5.65 -12.52 -4.89
N ALA A 154 6.77 -11.80 -4.87
CA ALA A 154 7.62 -11.71 -6.04
C ALA A 154 7.91 -13.16 -6.47
N ARG A 155 7.45 -13.55 -7.68
CA ARG A 155 7.82 -14.84 -8.26
C ARG A 155 9.35 -14.88 -8.24
N THR A 156 9.89 -15.66 -7.33
CA THR A 156 11.27 -16.08 -7.40
C THR A 156 11.38 -16.81 -8.73
N ALA A 157 12.11 -16.22 -9.67
CA ALA A 157 12.43 -16.91 -10.91
C ALA A 157 13.21 -18.16 -10.52
N ILE A 158 12.50 -19.29 -10.40
CA ILE A 158 13.13 -20.57 -10.30
C ILE A 158 13.68 -20.83 -11.70
N ASN A 159 15.00 -20.69 -11.83
CA ASN A 159 15.73 -21.22 -12.96
C ASN A 159 15.51 -22.73 -12.95
N GLU A 160 14.60 -23.21 -13.77
CA GLU A 160 14.65 -24.61 -14.20
C GLU A 160 15.75 -24.73 -15.25
N LYS A 161 16.73 -25.55 -14.88
CA LYS A 161 17.75 -26.04 -15.81
C LYS A 161 17.12 -27.06 -16.77
#